data_0f2be853ddcbe4dbfd5f64fa15708d5a
#
_entry.id   0f2be853ddcbe4dbfd5f64fa15708d5a
#
_cell.length_a   1.000
_cell.length_b   1.000
_cell.length_c   1.000
_cell.angle_alpha   90.00
_cell.angle_beta   90.00
_cell.angle_gamma   90.00
#
_symmetry.space_group_name_H-M   'P 1'
#
loop_
_entity.id
_entity.type
_entity.pdbx_description
1 polymer ?
#
loop_
_entity_poly.entity_id
_entity_poly.type
_entity_poly.pdbx_seq_one_letter_code
_entity_poly.pdbx_strand_id
1 'polypeptide(L)'
;MKDKAFVFNDTETTGLNTWFSQIIQIGSVLTDSEFNVDEELNISSKVLPWVVPTKGAYETHKQVENLSDGMSHYEMMHFLKDKWLNWGKSKELVHVTYNGMSFDEELFRRQFYWNLIDPYLTTNRNGSSRIDLMVILFIIANFYQEKINMPKDEDGNIRYKLGMVAEANGISSLNAHDAVVDCYLMINLVRLINKVAPEVWQSAIQASSKKGLISMLNEGPFSMFAEIVKGQCFNYPVYPCAQNQKKPNELLLVDLYFDPNELFEMSYSELKGQFGKSGAFRKIAINKTQPLINASAISNADSFLDLSIEELTKRAEQIKGNEDFKNNLSQILEDDDKTWPEKTIVEQKIYDGFSSDADKLWMERFEISTWDEKVKLVNGFEDERYRELAER
;
A
#
# COMPACT_ATOMS: atom_id res chain seq x y z
N MET A 1 15.16 -20.88 -3.48
CA MET A 1 14.31 -19.67 -3.34
C MET A 1 15.24 -18.48 -3.48
N LYS A 2 14.78 -17.38 -4.06
CA LYS A 2 15.56 -16.14 -4.05
C LYS A 2 15.61 -15.57 -2.63
N ASP A 3 16.71 -14.92 -2.27
CA ASP A 3 16.80 -14.22 -1.00
C ASP A 3 15.89 -13.00 -0.99
N LYS A 4 15.25 -12.74 0.14
CA LYS A 4 14.36 -11.59 0.31
C LYS A 4 15.19 -10.33 0.53
N ALA A 5 14.79 -9.25 -0.15
CA ALA A 5 15.41 -7.94 -0.03
C ALA A 5 14.31 -6.86 0.05
N PHE A 6 14.63 -5.75 0.72
CA PHE A 6 13.68 -4.64 0.86
C PHE A 6 14.10 -3.46 0.00
N VAL A 7 13.12 -2.83 -0.64
CA VAL A 7 13.31 -1.61 -1.42
C VAL A 7 12.50 -0.50 -0.78
N PHE A 8 13.16 0.39 -0.08
CA PHE A 8 12.52 1.55 0.54
C PHE A 8 12.38 2.64 -0.48
N ASN A 9 11.15 3.14 -0.68
CA ASN A 9 10.85 4.13 -1.69
C ASN A 9 10.10 5.31 -1.07
N ASP A 10 10.49 6.50 -1.51
CA ASP A 10 9.81 7.74 -1.22
C ASP A 10 9.84 8.66 -2.44
N THR A 11 8.90 9.61 -2.56
CA THR A 11 8.79 10.49 -3.71
C THR A 11 8.52 11.94 -3.32
N GLU A 12 9.20 12.88 -3.98
CA GLU A 12 8.79 14.27 -4.00
C GLU A 12 8.00 14.58 -5.27
N THR A 13 6.97 15.38 -5.13
CA THR A 13 5.96 15.57 -6.18
C THR A 13 5.56 17.02 -6.40
N THR A 14 4.95 17.30 -7.53
CA THR A 14 4.40 18.63 -7.83
C THR A 14 3.11 18.97 -7.06
N GLY A 15 2.54 18.02 -6.31
CA GLY A 15 1.31 18.23 -5.54
C GLY A 15 0.70 16.94 -5.00
N LEU A 16 -0.46 17.05 -4.34
CA LEU A 16 -1.13 15.93 -3.68
C LEU A 16 -2.19 15.20 -4.53
N ASN A 17 -2.50 15.71 -5.73
CA ASN A 17 -3.48 15.10 -6.60
C ASN A 17 -2.83 13.96 -7.39
N THR A 18 -3.02 12.72 -6.97
CA THR A 18 -2.42 11.53 -7.61
C THR A 18 -2.80 11.33 -9.09
N TRP A 19 -3.86 11.98 -9.58
CA TRP A 19 -4.26 11.90 -10.99
C TRP A 19 -3.38 12.75 -11.90
N PHE A 20 -2.88 13.91 -11.43
CA PHE A 20 -2.25 14.92 -12.26
C PHE A 20 -0.93 15.44 -11.71
N SER A 21 -0.56 15.09 -10.47
CA SER A 21 0.74 15.45 -9.92
C SER A 21 1.83 14.56 -10.51
N GLN A 22 2.96 15.15 -10.79
CA GLN A 22 4.16 14.47 -11.29
C GLN A 22 5.11 14.16 -10.14
N ILE A 23 5.74 13.00 -10.17
CA ILE A 23 6.93 12.70 -9.36
C ILE A 23 8.11 13.46 -9.96
N ILE A 24 8.81 14.25 -9.14
CA ILE A 24 9.98 15.05 -9.54
C ILE A 24 11.28 14.55 -8.91
N GLN A 25 11.21 13.81 -7.80
CA GLN A 25 12.35 13.11 -7.21
C GLN A 25 11.91 11.74 -6.74
N ILE A 26 12.78 10.76 -6.86
CA ILE A 26 12.60 9.40 -6.36
C ILE A 26 13.83 9.04 -5.53
N GLY A 27 13.60 8.73 -4.27
CA GLY A 27 14.50 7.97 -3.41
C GLY A 27 14.13 6.49 -3.46
N SER A 28 15.11 5.63 -3.73
CA SER A 28 14.90 4.18 -3.72
C SER A 28 16.14 3.49 -3.18
N VAL A 29 16.04 2.84 -2.03
CA VAL A 29 17.19 2.23 -1.33
C VAL A 29 16.96 0.73 -1.21
N LEU A 30 17.83 -0.05 -1.86
CA LEU A 30 17.85 -1.50 -1.76
C LEU A 30 18.64 -1.93 -0.53
N THR A 31 18.07 -2.84 0.27
CA THR A 31 18.74 -3.47 1.41
C THR A 31 18.64 -4.99 1.33
N ASP A 32 19.51 -5.67 2.06
CA ASP A 32 19.36 -7.10 2.36
C ASP A 32 18.27 -7.34 3.43
N SER A 33 18.12 -8.60 3.87
CA SER A 33 17.17 -9.00 4.91
C SER A 33 17.48 -8.44 6.30
N GLU A 34 18.72 -8.03 6.53
CA GLU A 34 19.19 -7.43 7.79
C GLU A 34 19.22 -5.89 7.73
N PHE A 35 18.65 -5.31 6.66
CA PHE A 35 18.59 -3.88 6.39
C PHE A 35 19.96 -3.20 6.17
N ASN A 36 20.99 -3.96 5.76
CA ASN A 36 22.22 -3.37 5.26
C ASN A 36 21.97 -2.85 3.85
N VAL A 37 22.42 -1.62 3.59
CA VAL A 37 22.22 -0.96 2.29
C VAL A 37 23.13 -1.59 1.25
N ASP A 38 22.54 -2.11 0.18
CA ASP A 38 23.26 -2.67 -0.97
C ASP A 38 23.43 -1.64 -2.09
N GLU A 39 22.38 -0.89 -2.39
CA GLU A 39 22.37 0.11 -3.47
C GLU A 39 21.39 1.24 -3.14
N GLU A 40 21.73 2.46 -3.57
CA GLU A 40 20.93 3.66 -3.41
C GLU A 40 20.66 4.30 -4.76
N LEU A 41 19.47 4.82 -4.94
CA LEU A 41 19.04 5.58 -6.09
C LEU A 41 18.43 6.91 -5.63
N ASN A 42 18.97 8.01 -6.14
CA ASN A 42 18.42 9.34 -6.00
C ASN A 42 18.36 9.97 -7.38
N ILE A 43 17.17 10.07 -7.95
CA ILE A 43 16.98 10.58 -9.31
C ILE A 43 15.88 11.62 -9.35
N SER A 44 16.05 12.61 -10.23
CA SER A 44 15.13 13.73 -10.39
C SER A 44 14.78 13.96 -11.85
N SER A 45 13.57 14.41 -12.09
CA SER A 45 13.14 14.87 -13.42
C SER A 45 12.72 16.32 -13.39
N LYS A 46 12.87 16.99 -14.52
CA LYS A 46 12.22 18.30 -14.74
C LYS A 46 10.72 18.14 -14.87
N VAL A 47 9.99 19.20 -14.53
CA VAL A 47 8.53 19.25 -14.62
C VAL A 47 8.09 19.23 -16.08
N LEU A 48 7.09 18.43 -16.39
CA LEU A 48 6.47 18.39 -17.72
C LEU A 48 5.77 19.71 -18.04
N PRO A 49 5.79 20.18 -19.30
CA PRO A 49 5.28 21.50 -19.67
C PRO A 49 3.79 21.73 -19.37
N TRP A 50 3.01 20.68 -19.26
CA TRP A 50 1.56 20.73 -18.97
C TRP A 50 1.20 20.48 -17.51
N VAL A 51 2.19 20.17 -16.66
CA VAL A 51 1.97 19.99 -15.22
C VAL A 51 2.10 21.31 -14.49
N VAL A 52 1.09 21.65 -13.69
CA VAL A 52 1.09 22.88 -12.88
C VAL A 52 1.43 22.50 -11.43
N PRO A 53 2.63 22.84 -10.95
CA PRO A 53 3.02 22.57 -9.58
C PRO A 53 2.18 23.36 -8.57
N THR A 54 1.96 22.77 -7.40
CA THR A 54 1.31 23.46 -6.29
C THR A 54 2.35 24.16 -5.40
N LYS A 55 2.01 25.36 -4.92
CA LYS A 55 2.87 26.12 -4.00
C LYS A 55 3.22 25.30 -2.74
N GLY A 56 2.23 24.61 -2.16
CA GLY A 56 2.43 23.83 -0.93
C GLY A 56 3.44 22.70 -1.07
N ALA A 57 3.50 22.01 -2.22
CA ALA A 57 4.51 20.99 -2.46
C ALA A 57 5.92 21.58 -2.43
N TYR A 58 6.14 22.67 -3.18
CA TYR A 58 7.43 23.33 -3.26
C TYR A 58 7.86 24.05 -1.96
N GLU A 59 6.93 24.47 -1.14
CA GLU A 59 7.23 24.94 0.23
C GLU A 59 7.70 23.79 1.14
N THR A 60 7.28 22.56 0.87
CA THR A 60 7.65 21.38 1.66
C THR A 60 9.03 20.87 1.27
N HIS A 61 9.23 20.44 0.02
CA HIS A 61 10.51 19.83 -0.41
C HIS A 61 11.57 20.83 -0.90
N LYS A 62 11.21 22.09 -1.23
CA LYS A 62 12.09 23.19 -1.63
C LYS A 62 12.91 22.96 -2.92
N GLN A 63 12.54 21.99 -3.73
CA GLN A 63 13.28 21.58 -4.94
C GLN A 63 12.87 22.39 -6.17
N VAL A 64 13.12 23.68 -6.16
CA VAL A 64 12.71 24.61 -7.23
C VAL A 64 13.52 24.46 -8.52
N GLU A 65 14.73 23.92 -8.45
CA GLU A 65 15.57 23.57 -9.60
C GLU A 65 14.91 22.59 -10.56
N ASN A 66 14.11 21.66 -10.07
CA ASN A 66 13.38 20.69 -10.88
C ASN A 66 12.33 21.31 -11.81
N LEU A 67 12.05 22.61 -11.67
CA LEU A 67 11.19 23.32 -12.63
C LEU A 67 11.79 23.39 -14.03
N SER A 68 13.12 23.40 -14.15
CA SER A 68 13.82 23.60 -15.43
C SER A 68 14.97 22.65 -15.68
N ASP A 69 15.46 21.95 -14.63
CA ASP A 69 16.63 21.10 -14.70
C ASP A 69 16.31 19.66 -14.31
N GLY A 70 17.12 18.71 -14.76
CA GLY A 70 16.95 17.28 -14.54
C GLY A 70 16.74 16.50 -15.83
N MET A 71 16.70 15.18 -15.74
CA MET A 71 16.36 14.31 -16.87
C MET A 71 14.89 14.48 -17.27
N SER A 72 14.51 14.01 -18.44
CA SER A 72 13.10 13.96 -18.81
C SER A 72 12.34 13.00 -17.88
N HIS A 73 11.06 13.25 -17.69
CA HIS A 73 10.23 12.35 -16.88
C HIS A 73 10.18 10.93 -17.47
N TYR A 74 10.16 10.81 -18.79
CA TYR A 74 10.24 9.54 -19.51
C TYR A 74 11.51 8.76 -19.15
N GLU A 75 12.67 9.40 -19.25
CA GLU A 75 13.96 8.77 -18.91
C GLU A 75 14.02 8.33 -17.44
N MET A 76 13.53 9.17 -16.51
CA MET A 76 13.52 8.87 -15.09
C MET A 76 12.68 7.61 -14.79
N MET A 77 11.47 7.50 -15.36
CA MET A 77 10.59 6.38 -15.10
C MET A 77 11.11 5.07 -15.72
N HIS A 78 11.69 5.12 -16.92
CA HIS A 78 12.31 3.95 -17.54
C HIS A 78 13.58 3.52 -16.79
N PHE A 79 14.40 4.46 -16.33
CA PHE A 79 15.57 4.17 -15.51
C PHE A 79 15.19 3.48 -14.19
N LEU A 80 14.16 3.98 -13.50
CA LEU A 80 13.62 3.36 -12.29
C LEU A 80 13.14 1.94 -12.57
N LYS A 81 12.35 1.74 -13.63
CA LYS A 81 11.87 0.42 -14.08
C LYS A 81 13.02 -0.56 -14.24
N ASP A 82 14.07 -0.15 -14.97
CA ASP A 82 15.21 -1.02 -15.28
C ASP A 82 16.00 -1.38 -14.00
N LYS A 83 16.15 -0.43 -13.08
CA LYS A 83 16.79 -0.67 -11.78
C LYS A 83 16.01 -1.70 -10.96
N TRP A 84 14.72 -1.51 -10.78
CA TRP A 84 13.89 -2.44 -10.00
C TRP A 84 13.84 -3.84 -10.63
N LEU A 85 13.73 -3.92 -11.96
CA LEU A 85 13.79 -5.21 -12.66
C LEU A 85 15.16 -5.88 -12.48
N ASN A 86 16.24 -5.11 -12.52
CA ASN A 86 17.58 -5.65 -12.30
C ASN A 86 17.76 -6.18 -10.89
N TRP A 87 17.34 -5.46 -9.87
CA TRP A 87 17.37 -5.91 -8.48
C TRP A 87 16.53 -7.18 -8.28
N GLY A 88 15.38 -7.27 -8.94
CA GLY A 88 14.47 -8.43 -8.88
C GLY A 88 14.96 -9.69 -9.62
N LYS A 89 16.05 -9.64 -10.41
CA LYS A 89 16.59 -10.83 -11.10
C LYS A 89 17.05 -11.90 -10.13
N SER A 90 17.76 -11.49 -9.07
CA SER A 90 18.36 -12.39 -8.07
C SER A 90 17.65 -12.40 -6.73
N LYS A 91 16.83 -11.40 -6.42
CA LYS A 91 16.19 -11.17 -5.13
C LYS A 91 14.67 -11.19 -5.25
N GLU A 92 13.97 -11.58 -4.17
CA GLU A 92 12.54 -11.37 -3.98
C GLU A 92 12.37 -10.00 -3.32
N LEU A 93 11.84 -9.02 -4.07
CA LEU A 93 11.75 -7.64 -3.60
C LEU A 93 10.47 -7.40 -2.80
N VAL A 94 10.61 -6.80 -1.64
CA VAL A 94 9.52 -6.23 -0.84
C VAL A 94 9.66 -4.71 -0.87
N HIS A 95 8.76 -4.03 -1.59
CA HIS A 95 8.75 -2.58 -1.64
C HIS A 95 8.12 -2.03 -0.36
N VAL A 96 8.82 -1.13 0.31
CA VAL A 96 8.41 -0.48 1.55
C VAL A 96 8.24 1.02 1.30
N THR A 97 7.07 1.54 1.65
CA THR A 97 6.75 2.97 1.58
C THR A 97 6.14 3.44 2.88
N TYR A 98 5.98 4.74 3.05
CA TYR A 98 5.31 5.35 4.19
C TYR A 98 4.04 6.08 3.76
N ASN A 99 2.86 5.57 4.11
CA ASN A 99 1.56 6.03 3.58
C ASN A 99 1.45 5.88 2.05
N GLY A 100 2.33 5.09 1.46
CA GLY A 100 2.52 5.01 0.01
C GLY A 100 1.43 4.22 -0.70
N MET A 101 0.70 3.31 -0.03
CA MET A 101 -0.42 2.56 -0.63
C MET A 101 -1.52 3.46 -1.18
N SER A 102 -1.66 4.68 -0.66
CA SER A 102 -2.64 5.66 -1.10
C SER A 102 -2.04 6.83 -1.89
N PHE A 103 -0.70 6.97 -1.93
CA PHE A 103 -0.01 8.08 -2.56
C PHE A 103 1.10 7.63 -3.50
N ASP A 104 2.31 7.30 -3.02
CA ASP A 104 3.48 7.00 -3.85
C ASP A 104 3.23 5.85 -4.83
N GLU A 105 2.60 4.78 -4.39
CA GLU A 105 2.31 3.64 -5.24
C GLU A 105 1.24 3.93 -6.29
N GLU A 106 0.27 4.77 -5.99
CA GLU A 106 -0.68 5.27 -6.98
C GLU A 106 0.04 6.14 -8.01
N LEU A 107 0.96 6.99 -7.56
CA LEU A 107 1.77 7.82 -8.45
C LEU A 107 2.68 6.97 -9.33
N PHE A 108 3.43 6.00 -8.77
CA PHE A 108 4.25 5.09 -9.58
C PHE A 108 3.43 4.38 -10.66
N ARG A 109 2.27 3.82 -10.31
CA ARG A 109 1.41 3.15 -11.28
C ARG A 109 0.95 4.07 -12.39
N ARG A 110 0.50 5.29 -12.04
CA ARG A 110 0.01 6.26 -13.02
C ARG A 110 1.12 6.77 -13.90
N GLN A 111 2.28 7.04 -13.36
CA GLN A 111 3.39 7.56 -14.13
C GLN A 111 4.11 6.49 -14.92
N PHE A 112 4.10 5.24 -14.49
CA PHE A 112 4.44 4.13 -15.37
C PHE A 112 3.49 4.06 -16.58
N TYR A 113 2.19 4.13 -16.32
CA TYR A 113 1.18 4.16 -17.37
C TYR A 113 1.38 5.34 -18.33
N TRP A 114 1.66 6.56 -17.83
CA TRP A 114 1.92 7.73 -18.68
C TRP A 114 3.14 7.54 -19.58
N ASN A 115 4.12 6.78 -19.12
CA ASN A 115 5.39 6.56 -19.83
C ASN A 115 5.42 5.21 -20.56
N LEU A 116 4.26 4.60 -20.86
CA LEU A 116 4.14 3.33 -21.57
C LEU A 116 4.90 2.18 -20.89
N ILE A 117 4.93 2.17 -19.57
CA ILE A 117 5.47 1.11 -18.73
C ILE A 117 4.30 0.39 -18.06
N ASP A 118 4.44 -0.93 -17.86
CA ASP A 118 3.44 -1.68 -17.12
C ASP A 118 3.19 -1.09 -15.72
N PRO A 119 1.97 -0.61 -15.43
CA PRO A 119 1.66 0.08 -14.18
C PRO A 119 1.73 -0.83 -12.94
N TYR A 120 1.79 -2.15 -13.13
CA TYR A 120 1.80 -3.11 -12.02
C TYR A 120 3.18 -3.69 -11.70
N LEU A 121 4.24 -3.03 -12.12
CA LEU A 121 5.61 -3.49 -11.95
C LEU A 121 5.98 -3.77 -10.47
N THR A 122 5.46 -2.96 -9.54
CA THR A 122 5.69 -3.12 -8.09
C THR A 122 4.69 -4.05 -7.41
N THR A 123 3.65 -4.50 -8.12
CA THR A 123 2.58 -5.29 -7.53
C THR A 123 2.67 -6.75 -7.96
N ASN A 124 3.20 -7.63 -7.10
CA ASN A 124 3.13 -9.09 -7.25
C ASN A 124 3.63 -9.67 -8.60
N ARG A 125 4.30 -8.89 -9.44
CA ARG A 125 5.01 -9.40 -10.60
C ARG A 125 6.39 -9.85 -10.19
N ASN A 126 6.88 -10.92 -10.76
CA ASN A 126 8.22 -11.47 -10.48
C ASN A 126 8.46 -11.81 -9.00
N GLY A 127 7.40 -12.05 -8.22
CA GLY A 127 7.49 -12.31 -6.79
C GLY A 127 7.60 -11.07 -5.90
N SER A 128 7.50 -9.86 -6.45
CA SER A 128 7.52 -8.63 -5.65
C SER A 128 6.26 -8.50 -4.78
N SER A 129 6.43 -7.90 -3.60
CA SER A 129 5.35 -7.61 -2.66
C SER A 129 5.56 -6.23 -2.02
N ARG A 130 4.62 -5.79 -1.15
CA ARG A 130 4.60 -4.39 -0.67
C ARG A 130 4.23 -4.31 0.80
N ILE A 131 4.83 -3.35 1.49
CA ILE A 131 4.51 -2.98 2.87
C ILE A 131 4.34 -1.46 2.94
N ASP A 132 3.26 -1.00 3.56
CA ASP A 132 3.08 0.39 3.97
C ASP A 132 3.42 0.49 5.46
N LEU A 133 4.55 1.13 5.76
CA LEU A 133 5.08 1.19 7.11
C LEU A 133 4.19 2.01 8.06
N MET A 134 3.49 3.06 7.56
CA MET A 134 2.57 3.81 8.39
C MET A 134 1.41 2.93 8.91
N VAL A 135 0.92 2.00 8.09
CA VAL A 135 -0.13 1.06 8.49
C VAL A 135 0.38 0.09 9.58
N ILE A 136 1.65 -0.31 9.50
CA ILE A 136 2.27 -1.15 10.55
C ILE A 136 2.38 -0.39 11.87
N LEU A 137 2.59 0.92 11.83
CA LEU A 137 2.58 1.74 13.05
C LEU A 137 1.22 1.78 13.76
N PHE A 138 0.12 1.45 13.08
CA PHE A 138 -1.17 1.31 13.76
C PHE A 138 -1.18 0.12 14.73
N ILE A 139 -0.52 -0.99 14.35
CA ILE A 139 -0.31 -2.15 15.24
C ILE A 139 0.58 -1.74 16.42
N ILE A 140 1.69 -1.04 16.13
CA ILE A 140 2.61 -0.55 17.16
C ILE A 140 1.88 0.36 18.16
N ALA A 141 1.10 1.30 17.66
CA ALA A 141 0.37 2.26 18.48
C ALA A 141 -0.73 1.62 19.35
N ASN A 142 -1.28 0.49 18.92
CA ASN A 142 -2.28 -0.23 19.69
C ASN A 142 -1.66 -1.17 20.74
N PHE A 143 -0.57 -1.90 20.38
CA PHE A 143 -0.11 -3.03 21.20
C PHE A 143 1.32 -2.89 21.74
N TYR A 144 2.10 -1.91 21.31
CA TYR A 144 3.55 -1.81 21.63
C TYR A 144 4.01 -0.40 22.00
N GLN A 145 3.11 0.44 22.56
CA GLN A 145 3.45 1.83 22.94
C GLN A 145 4.57 1.91 23.99
N GLU A 146 4.75 0.89 24.83
CA GLU A 146 5.82 0.82 25.81
C GLU A 146 7.20 0.54 25.18
N LYS A 147 7.24 0.07 23.94
CA LYS A 147 8.49 -0.27 23.23
C LYS A 147 8.88 0.76 22.17
N ILE A 148 7.90 1.41 21.56
CA ILE A 148 8.09 2.42 20.51
C ILE A 148 7.24 3.63 20.84
N ASN A 149 7.89 4.78 20.98
CA ASN A 149 7.23 6.04 21.31
C ASN A 149 6.43 6.56 20.10
N MET A 150 5.12 6.70 20.28
CA MET A 150 4.26 7.33 19.30
C MET A 150 4.02 8.79 19.71
N PRO A 151 4.45 9.77 18.89
CA PRO A 151 4.28 11.18 19.23
C PRO A 151 2.81 11.57 19.28
N LYS A 152 2.45 12.45 20.19
CA LYS A 152 1.08 12.95 20.39
C LYS A 152 1.05 14.47 20.25
N ASP A 153 -0.09 15.00 19.79
CA ASP A 153 -0.34 16.44 19.84
C ASP A 153 -0.80 16.91 21.23
N GLU A 154 -1.10 18.20 21.35
CA GLU A 154 -1.56 18.84 22.60
C GLU A 154 -2.89 18.25 23.10
N ASP A 155 -3.72 17.71 22.22
CA ASP A 155 -4.98 17.05 22.52
C ASP A 155 -4.82 15.55 22.85
N GLY A 156 -3.57 15.03 22.82
CA GLY A 156 -3.26 13.63 23.08
C GLY A 156 -3.48 12.69 21.88
N ASN A 157 -3.77 13.21 20.71
CA ASN A 157 -3.96 12.40 19.51
C ASN A 157 -2.62 11.98 18.91
N ILE A 158 -2.48 10.72 18.52
CA ILE A 158 -1.27 10.17 17.91
C ILE A 158 -1.02 10.81 16.55
N ARG A 159 0.23 11.18 16.30
CA ARG A 159 0.73 11.75 15.06
C ARG A 159 1.62 10.75 14.35
N TYR A 160 1.34 10.53 13.05
CA TYR A 160 1.99 9.51 12.23
C TYR A 160 2.95 10.09 11.17
N LYS A 161 3.38 11.36 11.28
CA LYS A 161 4.39 11.88 10.35
C LYS A 161 5.71 11.16 10.58
N LEU A 162 6.34 10.64 9.50
CA LEU A 162 7.57 9.86 9.55
C LEU A 162 8.66 10.53 10.39
N GLY A 163 8.98 11.80 10.12
CA GLY A 163 9.98 12.56 10.87
C GLY A 163 9.65 12.67 12.37
N MET A 164 8.37 12.90 12.72
CA MET A 164 7.96 12.99 14.13
C MET A 164 8.10 11.65 14.86
N VAL A 165 7.72 10.54 14.22
CA VAL A 165 7.88 9.20 14.79
C VAL A 165 9.36 8.85 14.93
N ALA A 166 10.18 9.19 13.92
CA ALA A 166 11.63 9.00 13.95
C ALA A 166 12.25 9.75 15.14
N GLU A 167 12.00 11.05 15.29
CA GLU A 167 12.51 11.90 16.37
C GLU A 167 12.08 11.42 17.76
N ALA A 168 10.80 11.01 17.91
CA ALA A 168 10.29 10.48 19.18
C ALA A 168 11.03 9.20 19.64
N ASN A 169 11.73 8.53 18.70
CA ASN A 169 12.51 7.32 18.96
C ASN A 169 14.04 7.55 18.83
N GLY A 170 14.50 8.80 18.84
CA GLY A 170 15.92 9.14 18.79
C GLY A 170 16.59 8.96 17.44
N ILE A 171 15.80 8.83 16.35
CA ILE A 171 16.28 8.79 14.97
C ILE A 171 16.25 10.24 14.45
N SER A 172 17.42 10.75 14.03
CA SER A 172 17.52 12.14 13.53
C SER A 172 16.75 12.30 12.21
N SER A 173 15.87 13.28 12.15
CA SER A 173 15.10 13.66 10.96
C SER A 173 15.67 14.89 10.24
N LEU A 174 16.95 15.20 10.47
CA LEU A 174 17.61 16.32 9.80
C LEU A 174 17.57 16.13 8.28
N ASN A 175 17.08 17.14 7.56
CA ASN A 175 16.80 17.11 6.12
C ASN A 175 15.65 16.16 5.69
N ALA A 176 14.70 15.84 6.57
CA ALA A 176 13.43 15.24 6.14
C ALA A 176 12.82 16.07 4.99
N HIS A 177 12.05 15.42 4.11
CA HIS A 177 11.57 15.93 2.83
C HIS A 177 12.64 15.99 1.72
N ASP A 178 13.65 15.14 1.80
CA ASP A 178 14.42 14.64 0.68
C ASP A 178 14.12 13.15 0.56
N ALA A 179 13.71 12.69 -0.61
CA ALA A 179 13.19 11.35 -0.79
C ALA A 179 14.14 10.22 -0.33
N VAL A 180 15.46 10.41 -0.50
CA VAL A 180 16.44 9.42 0.00
C VAL A 180 16.58 9.48 1.51
N VAL A 181 16.54 10.67 2.10
CA VAL A 181 16.59 10.80 3.57
C VAL A 181 15.39 10.13 4.20
N ASP A 182 14.19 10.27 3.63
CA ASP A 182 12.98 9.63 4.13
C ASP A 182 13.04 8.10 3.97
N CYS A 183 13.70 7.57 2.93
CA CYS A 183 14.05 6.14 2.84
C CYS A 183 14.92 5.68 4.02
N TYR A 184 15.95 6.45 4.42
CA TYR A 184 16.79 6.09 5.57
C TYR A 184 16.04 6.21 6.90
N LEU A 185 15.11 7.15 7.05
CA LEU A 185 14.23 7.21 8.22
C LEU A 185 13.38 5.95 8.32
N MET A 186 12.79 5.48 7.22
CA MET A 186 12.04 4.21 7.17
C MET A 186 12.93 3.01 7.53
N ILE A 187 14.14 2.90 6.97
CA ILE A 187 15.10 1.82 7.28
C ILE A 187 15.40 1.78 8.77
N ASN A 188 15.73 2.92 9.37
CA ASN A 188 16.06 2.98 10.80
C ASN A 188 14.84 2.66 11.68
N LEU A 189 13.65 3.10 11.27
CA LEU A 189 12.41 2.77 11.99
C LEU A 189 12.10 1.27 11.90
N VAL A 190 12.29 0.65 10.75
CA VAL A 190 12.10 -0.81 10.57
C VAL A 190 13.14 -1.60 11.38
N ARG A 191 14.40 -1.16 11.42
CA ARG A 191 15.42 -1.76 12.31
C ARG A 191 15.00 -1.73 13.77
N LEU A 192 14.43 -0.60 14.22
CA LEU A 192 13.90 -0.47 15.57
C LEU A 192 12.73 -1.44 15.78
N ILE A 193 11.72 -1.44 14.91
CA ILE A 193 10.56 -2.34 14.98
C ILE A 193 11.03 -3.80 15.03
N ASN A 194 11.90 -4.22 14.11
CA ASN A 194 12.40 -5.59 14.06
C ASN A 194 13.20 -5.98 15.32
N LYS A 195 13.85 -5.02 15.99
CA LYS A 195 14.59 -5.26 17.25
C LYS A 195 13.66 -5.44 18.44
N VAL A 196 12.58 -4.62 18.58
CA VAL A 196 11.80 -4.54 19.82
C VAL A 196 10.43 -5.24 19.72
N ALA A 197 9.92 -5.44 18.51
CA ALA A 197 8.67 -6.11 18.18
C ALA A 197 8.81 -6.95 16.88
N PRO A 198 9.75 -7.93 16.85
CA PRO A 198 10.03 -8.69 15.62
C PRO A 198 8.81 -9.42 15.07
N GLU A 199 7.88 -9.84 15.91
CA GLU A 199 6.62 -10.46 15.53
C GLU A 199 5.74 -9.55 14.65
N VAL A 200 5.77 -8.24 14.86
CA VAL A 200 5.04 -7.27 14.04
C VAL A 200 5.66 -7.19 12.65
N TRP A 201 6.99 -7.12 12.57
CA TRP A 201 7.67 -7.08 11.28
C TRP A 201 7.52 -8.39 10.49
N GLN A 202 7.62 -9.54 11.16
CA GLN A 202 7.39 -10.84 10.52
C GLN A 202 5.94 -10.98 10.00
N SER A 203 4.96 -10.52 10.77
CA SER A 203 3.56 -10.48 10.33
C SER A 203 3.38 -9.56 9.11
N ALA A 204 4.05 -8.40 9.09
CA ALA A 204 4.03 -7.50 7.93
C ALA A 204 4.62 -8.14 6.67
N ILE A 205 5.75 -8.85 6.80
CA ILE A 205 6.38 -9.60 5.70
C ILE A 205 5.43 -10.71 5.21
N GLN A 206 4.82 -11.48 6.10
CA GLN A 206 3.87 -12.52 5.74
C GLN A 206 2.68 -11.92 4.99
N ALA A 207 2.10 -10.85 5.50
CA ALA A 207 0.94 -10.16 4.93
C ALA A 207 1.25 -9.28 3.71
N SER A 208 2.51 -9.14 3.29
CA SER A 208 2.91 -8.27 2.16
C SER A 208 2.36 -8.73 0.80
N SER A 209 1.90 -9.97 0.71
CA SER A 209 1.25 -10.54 -0.48
C SER A 209 -0.16 -11.03 -0.15
N LYS A 210 -1.06 -11.06 -1.16
CA LYS A 210 -2.43 -11.59 -1.00
C LYS A 210 -2.45 -13.00 -0.39
N LYS A 211 -1.60 -13.89 -0.91
CA LYS A 211 -1.53 -15.29 -0.42
C LYS A 211 -1.09 -15.32 1.03
N GLY A 212 -0.08 -14.53 1.38
CA GLY A 212 0.44 -14.46 2.75
C GLY A 212 -0.58 -13.88 3.72
N LEU A 213 -1.30 -12.81 3.34
CA LEU A 213 -2.37 -12.22 4.16
C LEU A 213 -3.51 -13.21 4.40
N ILE A 214 -3.99 -13.90 3.36
CA ILE A 214 -5.03 -14.92 3.50
C ILE A 214 -4.53 -16.08 4.39
N SER A 215 -3.27 -16.52 4.22
CA SER A 215 -2.67 -17.54 5.09
C SER A 215 -2.69 -17.09 6.56
N MET A 216 -2.20 -15.87 6.83
CA MET A 216 -2.17 -15.29 8.17
C MET A 216 -3.58 -15.22 8.81
N LEU A 217 -4.59 -14.82 8.05
CA LEU A 217 -5.98 -14.75 8.55
C LEU A 217 -6.59 -16.12 8.86
N ASN A 218 -6.07 -17.19 8.24
CA ASN A 218 -6.52 -18.57 8.49
C ASN A 218 -5.62 -19.31 9.50
N GLU A 219 -4.51 -18.72 9.91
CA GLU A 219 -3.61 -19.24 10.94
C GLU A 219 -4.09 -18.74 12.31
N GLY A 220 -4.24 -19.63 13.26
CA GLY A 220 -4.70 -19.29 14.60
C GLY A 220 -6.22 -19.05 14.72
N PRO A 221 -6.69 -18.74 15.92
CA PRO A 221 -8.13 -18.65 16.20
C PRO A 221 -8.76 -17.38 15.62
N PHE A 222 -8.07 -16.25 15.65
CA PHE A 222 -8.51 -14.95 15.11
C PHE A 222 -7.33 -13.99 14.98
N SER A 223 -7.54 -12.86 14.31
CA SER A 223 -6.57 -11.76 14.18
C SER A 223 -7.03 -10.52 14.94
N MET A 224 -6.09 -9.67 15.34
CA MET A 224 -6.36 -8.33 15.85
C MET A 224 -6.24 -7.33 14.71
N PHE A 225 -7.28 -6.51 14.54
CA PHE A 225 -7.31 -5.38 13.60
C PHE A 225 -7.09 -4.09 14.38
N ALA A 226 -6.04 -3.35 14.05
CA ALA A 226 -5.67 -2.10 14.69
C ALA A 226 -6.17 -0.91 13.85
N GLU A 227 -7.10 -0.12 14.35
CA GLU A 227 -7.64 1.03 13.66
C GLU A 227 -7.26 2.32 14.40
N ILE A 228 -7.06 3.39 13.63
CA ILE A 228 -6.84 4.73 14.17
C ILE A 228 -7.92 5.66 13.63
N VAL A 229 -8.70 6.20 14.54
CA VAL A 229 -9.76 7.15 14.20
C VAL A 229 -9.49 8.47 14.93
N LYS A 230 -9.24 9.53 14.18
CA LYS A 230 -8.94 10.87 14.73
C LYS A 230 -7.81 10.87 15.76
N GLY A 231 -6.76 10.07 15.52
CA GLY A 231 -5.60 9.95 16.40
C GLY A 231 -5.81 9.07 17.64
N GLN A 232 -6.97 8.46 17.81
CA GLN A 232 -7.27 7.51 18.89
C GLN A 232 -7.13 6.08 18.39
N CYS A 233 -6.58 5.20 19.24
CA CYS A 233 -6.38 3.79 18.95
C CYS A 233 -7.66 2.99 19.23
N PHE A 234 -8.02 2.12 18.27
CA PHE A 234 -9.07 1.12 18.44
C PHE A 234 -8.53 -0.23 17.94
N ASN A 235 -8.89 -1.30 18.65
CA ASN A 235 -8.52 -2.64 18.24
C ASN A 235 -9.74 -3.57 18.34
N TYR A 236 -9.81 -4.52 17.41
CA TYR A 236 -10.92 -5.44 17.29
C TYR A 236 -10.40 -6.84 17.05
N PRO A 237 -10.88 -7.87 17.79
CA PRO A 237 -10.68 -9.26 17.41
C PRO A 237 -11.55 -9.56 16.17
N VAL A 238 -10.93 -10.00 15.07
CA VAL A 238 -11.64 -10.17 13.80
C VAL A 238 -11.40 -11.55 13.19
N TYR A 239 -12.39 -11.99 12.41
CA TYR A 239 -12.31 -13.23 11.64
C TYR A 239 -12.82 -13.01 10.20
N PRO A 240 -12.20 -13.63 9.16
CA PRO A 240 -12.68 -13.52 7.78
C PRO A 240 -14.03 -14.24 7.61
N CYS A 241 -15.03 -13.55 7.07
CA CYS A 241 -16.37 -14.08 6.96
C CYS A 241 -16.95 -14.14 5.54
N ALA A 242 -16.48 -13.27 4.62
CA ALA A 242 -16.95 -13.29 3.24
C ALA A 242 -15.95 -12.66 2.27
N GLN A 243 -15.99 -13.05 1.00
CA GLN A 243 -15.19 -12.44 -0.07
C GLN A 243 -16.12 -12.04 -1.22
N ASN A 244 -15.87 -10.85 -1.79
CA ASN A 244 -16.59 -10.38 -2.96
C ASN A 244 -16.15 -11.16 -4.21
N GLN A 245 -17.05 -11.93 -4.84
CA GLN A 245 -16.70 -12.73 -6.01
C GLN A 245 -16.48 -11.87 -7.26
N LYS A 246 -17.17 -10.72 -7.38
CA LYS A 246 -16.97 -9.76 -8.48
C LYS A 246 -15.69 -8.94 -8.30
N LYS A 247 -15.28 -8.71 -7.04
CA LYS A 247 -14.08 -7.96 -6.67
C LYS A 247 -13.20 -8.80 -5.73
N PRO A 248 -12.42 -9.77 -6.25
CA PRO A 248 -11.70 -10.76 -5.45
C PRO A 248 -10.65 -10.18 -4.47
N ASN A 249 -10.39 -8.88 -4.55
CA ASN A 249 -9.53 -8.19 -3.58
C ASN A 249 -10.29 -7.66 -2.35
N GLU A 250 -11.62 -7.67 -2.36
CA GLU A 250 -12.43 -7.25 -1.22
C GLU A 250 -12.76 -8.44 -0.33
N LEU A 251 -12.33 -8.39 0.92
CA LEU A 251 -12.59 -9.36 1.96
C LEU A 251 -13.33 -8.68 3.11
N LEU A 252 -14.31 -9.38 3.67
CA LEU A 252 -15.05 -8.94 4.84
C LEU A 252 -14.54 -9.66 6.09
N LEU A 253 -14.24 -8.88 7.11
CA LEU A 253 -13.94 -9.36 8.44
C LEU A 253 -15.13 -9.06 9.36
N VAL A 254 -15.47 -9.98 10.24
CA VAL A 254 -16.44 -9.77 11.31
C VAL A 254 -15.69 -9.42 12.60
N ASP A 255 -16.17 -8.44 13.33
CA ASP A 255 -15.74 -8.10 14.67
C ASP A 255 -16.36 -9.10 15.65
N LEU A 256 -15.52 -9.85 16.35
CA LEU A 256 -15.93 -10.93 17.25
C LEU A 256 -16.49 -10.43 18.59
N TYR A 257 -16.49 -9.12 18.85
CA TYR A 257 -17.24 -8.56 19.98
C TYR A 257 -18.76 -8.63 19.76
N PHE A 258 -19.21 -8.70 18.50
CA PHE A 258 -20.61 -8.99 18.20
C PHE A 258 -20.91 -10.47 18.35
N ASP A 259 -22.07 -10.83 18.97
CA ASP A 259 -22.48 -12.21 19.13
C ASP A 259 -22.87 -12.82 17.78
N PRO A 260 -22.20 -13.90 17.32
CA PRO A 260 -22.56 -14.55 16.07
C PRO A 260 -24.01 -15.00 15.99
N ASN A 261 -24.61 -15.44 17.11
CA ASN A 261 -26.00 -15.90 17.11
C ASN A 261 -26.96 -14.75 16.78
N GLU A 262 -26.71 -13.54 17.29
CA GLU A 262 -27.50 -12.36 16.94
C GLU A 262 -27.33 -11.98 15.46
N LEU A 263 -26.10 -12.08 14.92
CA LEU A 263 -25.84 -11.80 13.52
C LEU A 263 -26.50 -12.82 12.59
N PHE A 264 -26.59 -14.09 12.98
CA PHE A 264 -27.22 -15.14 12.17
C PHE A 264 -28.74 -14.98 12.05
N GLU A 265 -29.39 -14.38 13.05
CA GLU A 265 -30.84 -14.10 13.05
C GLU A 265 -31.22 -12.83 12.27
N MET A 266 -30.24 -11.99 11.90
CA MET A 266 -30.47 -10.74 11.17
C MET A 266 -30.94 -11.01 9.74
N SER A 267 -31.94 -10.23 9.31
CA SER A 267 -32.35 -10.16 7.91
C SER A 267 -31.25 -9.56 7.03
N TYR A 268 -31.36 -9.75 5.72
CA TYR A 268 -30.44 -9.15 4.72
C TYR A 268 -30.27 -7.62 4.92
N SER A 269 -31.37 -6.90 5.16
CA SER A 269 -31.34 -5.43 5.35
C SER A 269 -30.60 -5.03 6.64
N GLU A 270 -30.81 -5.77 7.71
CA GLU A 270 -30.14 -5.55 8.99
C GLU A 270 -28.64 -5.85 8.89
N LEU A 271 -28.25 -6.97 8.27
CA LEU A 271 -26.85 -7.29 7.99
C LEU A 271 -26.17 -6.20 7.14
N LYS A 272 -26.84 -5.72 6.08
CA LYS A 272 -26.34 -4.61 5.27
C LYS A 272 -26.14 -3.34 6.09
N GLY A 273 -26.98 -3.08 7.06
CA GLY A 273 -26.86 -1.96 8.00
C GLY A 273 -25.62 -2.05 8.92
N GLN A 274 -25.06 -3.25 9.11
CA GLN A 274 -23.83 -3.47 9.89
C GLN A 274 -22.54 -3.15 9.12
N PHE A 275 -22.63 -2.76 7.84
CA PHE A 275 -21.49 -2.32 7.04
C PHE A 275 -21.19 -0.84 7.32
N GLY A 276 -20.30 -0.57 8.24
CA GLY A 276 -19.93 0.79 8.60
C GLY A 276 -19.00 0.85 9.81
N LYS A 277 -18.55 2.05 10.16
CA LYS A 277 -17.53 2.24 11.21
C LYS A 277 -17.95 1.74 12.60
N SER A 278 -19.24 1.73 12.89
CA SER A 278 -19.79 1.27 14.18
C SER A 278 -20.49 -0.10 14.10
N GLY A 279 -20.48 -0.73 12.93
CA GLY A 279 -21.14 -2.03 12.73
C GLY A 279 -20.19 -3.21 12.92
N ALA A 280 -20.74 -4.41 12.78
CA ALA A 280 -20.02 -5.67 13.00
C ALA A 280 -18.99 -6.00 11.92
N PHE A 281 -18.99 -5.33 10.79
CA PHE A 281 -18.17 -5.72 9.65
C PHE A 281 -17.12 -4.68 9.27
N ARG A 282 -15.89 -5.17 8.93
CA ARG A 282 -14.78 -4.40 8.40
C ARG A 282 -14.43 -4.90 7.00
N LYS A 283 -14.60 -4.06 5.99
CA LYS A 283 -14.19 -4.35 4.61
C LYS A 283 -12.73 -3.99 4.40
N ILE A 284 -11.92 -4.95 3.97
CA ILE A 284 -10.50 -4.77 3.69
C ILE A 284 -10.16 -5.10 2.23
N ALA A 285 -9.05 -4.54 1.75
CA ALA A 285 -8.48 -4.84 0.44
C ALA A 285 -7.25 -5.74 0.61
N ILE A 286 -7.35 -7.04 0.26
CA ILE A 286 -6.26 -8.01 0.47
C ILE A 286 -5.02 -7.79 -0.42
N ASN A 287 -5.08 -6.83 -1.32
CA ASN A 287 -3.95 -6.38 -2.14
C ASN A 287 -3.30 -5.09 -1.60
N LYS A 288 -3.62 -4.68 -0.39
CA LYS A 288 -3.00 -3.55 0.34
C LYS A 288 -2.51 -4.03 1.69
N THR A 289 -1.52 -3.36 2.26
CA THR A 289 -1.12 -3.56 3.66
C THR A 289 -2.33 -3.31 4.55
N GLN A 290 -2.55 -4.22 5.48
CA GLN A 290 -3.63 -4.13 6.46
C GLN A 290 -3.05 -4.05 7.88
N PRO A 291 -3.64 -3.29 8.78
CA PRO A 291 -3.20 -3.21 10.18
C PRO A 291 -3.68 -4.45 10.97
N LEU A 292 -3.25 -5.62 10.51
CA LEU A 292 -3.64 -6.93 11.04
C LEU A 292 -2.45 -7.68 11.59
N ILE A 293 -2.63 -8.29 12.74
CA ILE A 293 -1.68 -9.22 13.34
C ILE A 293 -2.45 -10.40 13.96
N ASN A 294 -1.90 -11.62 13.84
CA ASN A 294 -2.52 -12.77 14.50
C ASN A 294 -2.49 -12.58 16.03
N ALA A 295 -3.61 -12.82 16.69
CA ALA A 295 -3.71 -12.66 18.14
C ALA A 295 -2.66 -13.47 18.90
N SER A 296 -2.31 -14.66 18.44
CA SER A 296 -1.27 -15.50 19.04
C SER A 296 0.16 -14.94 18.93
N ALA A 297 0.39 -13.97 18.03
CA ALA A 297 1.67 -13.30 17.90
C ALA A 297 1.86 -12.12 18.89
N ILE A 298 0.77 -11.65 19.53
CA ILE A 298 0.83 -10.53 20.48
C ILE A 298 1.14 -11.08 21.87
N SER A 299 2.24 -10.64 22.48
CA SER A 299 2.52 -10.93 23.87
C SER A 299 1.45 -10.32 24.78
N ASN A 300 0.83 -11.11 25.67
CA ASN A 300 -0.27 -10.69 26.56
C ASN A 300 -1.51 -10.16 25.81
N ALA A 301 -1.89 -10.82 24.71
CA ALA A 301 -3.07 -10.44 23.92
C ALA A 301 -4.34 -10.26 24.79
N ASP A 302 -4.50 -11.07 25.85
CA ASP A 302 -5.62 -10.97 26.81
C ASP A 302 -5.80 -9.57 27.40
N SER A 303 -4.71 -8.82 27.61
CA SER A 303 -4.78 -7.47 28.20
C SER A 303 -5.41 -6.41 27.26
N PHE A 304 -5.60 -6.74 25.99
CA PHE A 304 -6.21 -5.88 24.98
C PHE A 304 -7.63 -6.33 24.60
N LEU A 305 -8.18 -7.32 25.29
CA LEU A 305 -9.46 -7.95 24.95
C LEU A 305 -10.50 -7.74 26.04
N ASP A 306 -11.73 -7.43 25.62
CA ASP A 306 -12.90 -7.31 26.52
C ASP A 306 -13.55 -8.68 26.79
N LEU A 307 -13.26 -9.69 25.97
CA LEU A 307 -13.71 -11.08 26.10
C LEU A 307 -12.52 -12.03 26.14
N SER A 308 -12.69 -13.21 26.77
CA SER A 308 -11.62 -14.20 26.81
C SER A 308 -11.25 -14.74 25.43
N ILE A 309 -9.99 -15.13 25.25
CA ILE A 309 -9.53 -15.81 24.00
C ILE A 309 -10.39 -17.04 23.70
N GLU A 310 -10.81 -17.78 24.72
CA GLU A 310 -11.67 -18.96 24.55
C GLU A 310 -13.03 -18.59 23.94
N GLU A 311 -13.70 -17.55 24.46
CA GLU A 311 -14.99 -17.10 23.90
C GLU A 311 -14.84 -16.56 22.49
N LEU A 312 -13.81 -15.76 22.21
CA LEU A 312 -13.54 -15.22 20.88
C LEU A 312 -13.22 -16.34 19.87
N THR A 313 -12.46 -17.35 20.29
CA THR A 313 -12.18 -18.54 19.49
C THR A 313 -13.46 -19.30 19.14
N LYS A 314 -14.33 -19.51 20.12
CA LYS A 314 -15.63 -20.13 19.91
C LYS A 314 -16.48 -19.34 18.91
N ARG A 315 -16.53 -18.01 19.01
CA ARG A 315 -17.24 -17.16 18.06
C ARG A 315 -16.66 -17.25 16.63
N ALA A 316 -15.34 -17.26 16.51
CA ALA A 316 -14.69 -17.46 15.22
C ALA A 316 -15.06 -18.81 14.58
N GLU A 317 -15.08 -19.91 15.37
CA GLU A 317 -15.49 -21.23 14.87
C GLU A 317 -16.98 -21.28 14.50
N GLN A 318 -17.86 -20.56 15.19
CA GLN A 318 -19.27 -20.44 14.79
C GLN A 318 -19.41 -19.75 13.43
N ILE A 319 -18.70 -18.63 13.20
CA ILE A 319 -18.66 -17.93 11.90
C ILE A 319 -18.12 -18.85 10.81
N LYS A 320 -17.01 -19.52 11.09
CA LYS A 320 -16.37 -20.47 10.15
C LYS A 320 -17.32 -21.58 9.71
N GLY A 321 -18.10 -22.11 10.64
CA GLY A 321 -19.03 -23.23 10.41
C GLY A 321 -20.34 -22.85 9.71
N ASN A 322 -20.70 -21.57 9.60
CA ASN A 322 -21.97 -21.13 9.04
C ASN A 322 -21.83 -20.67 7.57
N GLU A 323 -21.95 -21.61 6.64
CA GLU A 323 -21.83 -21.34 5.20
C GLU A 323 -22.97 -20.44 4.67
N ASP A 324 -24.20 -20.60 5.16
CA ASP A 324 -25.35 -19.79 4.71
C ASP A 324 -25.13 -18.31 5.07
N PHE A 325 -24.63 -18.04 6.27
CA PHE A 325 -24.28 -16.68 6.70
C PHE A 325 -23.19 -16.08 5.82
N LYS A 326 -22.12 -16.82 5.52
CA LYS A 326 -21.03 -16.36 4.65
C LYS A 326 -21.51 -16.09 3.23
N ASN A 327 -22.38 -16.92 2.69
CA ASN A 327 -22.97 -16.73 1.36
C ASN A 327 -23.85 -15.46 1.31
N ASN A 328 -24.67 -15.23 2.33
CA ASN A 328 -25.49 -14.01 2.43
C ASN A 328 -24.61 -12.75 2.48
N LEU A 329 -23.52 -12.76 3.25
CA LEU A 329 -22.60 -11.63 3.31
C LEU A 329 -21.86 -11.40 1.98
N SER A 330 -21.47 -12.48 1.27
CA SER A 330 -20.89 -12.38 -0.07
C SER A 330 -21.84 -11.71 -1.05
N GLN A 331 -23.13 -12.07 -1.02
CA GLN A 331 -24.16 -11.45 -1.85
C GLN A 331 -24.33 -9.96 -1.52
N ILE A 332 -24.34 -9.58 -0.22
CA ILE A 332 -24.42 -8.17 0.20
C ILE A 332 -23.23 -7.36 -0.35
N LEU A 333 -22.01 -7.95 -0.30
CA LEU A 333 -20.80 -7.30 -0.85
C LEU A 333 -20.91 -7.06 -2.36
N GLU A 334 -21.48 -8.01 -3.10
CA GLU A 334 -21.67 -7.90 -4.54
C GLU A 334 -22.73 -6.86 -4.92
N ASP A 335 -23.77 -6.72 -4.10
CA ASP A 335 -24.87 -5.79 -4.33
C ASP A 335 -24.51 -4.34 -3.93
N ASP A 336 -23.42 -4.13 -3.17
CA ASP A 336 -22.92 -2.79 -2.83
C ASP A 336 -22.01 -2.21 -3.91
N ASP A 337 -22.05 -2.74 -5.13
CA ASP A 337 -21.18 -2.31 -6.23
C ASP A 337 -21.60 -0.93 -6.76
N LYS A 338 -20.70 0.04 -6.60
CA LYS A 338 -20.89 1.41 -7.10
C LYS A 338 -20.44 1.48 -8.56
N THR A 339 -21.32 1.97 -9.42
CA THR A 339 -20.95 2.37 -10.77
C THR A 339 -20.24 3.73 -10.73
N TRP A 340 -19.12 3.83 -11.42
CA TRP A 340 -18.37 5.08 -11.54
C TRP A 340 -18.64 5.70 -12.91
N PRO A 341 -18.73 7.05 -13.02
CA PRO A 341 -18.87 7.71 -14.31
C PRO A 341 -17.68 7.39 -15.22
N GLU A 342 -17.95 7.32 -16.52
CA GLU A 342 -16.92 7.14 -17.53
C GLU A 342 -15.89 8.26 -17.48
N LYS A 343 -14.62 7.90 -17.60
CA LYS A 343 -13.51 8.85 -17.58
C LYS A 343 -13.20 9.31 -19.00
N THR A 344 -13.00 10.61 -19.16
CA THR A 344 -12.73 11.22 -20.47
C THR A 344 -11.26 11.49 -20.72
N ILE A 345 -10.47 11.68 -19.65
CA ILE A 345 -9.04 12.04 -19.72
C ILE A 345 -8.21 10.77 -19.67
N VAL A 346 -7.25 10.60 -20.57
CA VAL A 346 -6.47 9.37 -20.72
C VAL A 346 -5.73 8.98 -19.45
N GLU A 347 -5.17 9.93 -18.71
CA GLU A 347 -4.49 9.70 -17.43
C GLU A 347 -5.38 9.03 -16.38
N GLN A 348 -6.69 9.20 -16.48
CA GLN A 348 -7.66 8.61 -15.56
C GLN A 348 -8.11 7.21 -16.00
N LYS A 349 -7.80 6.79 -17.22
CA LYS A 349 -8.23 5.51 -17.81
C LYS A 349 -7.32 4.32 -17.47
N ILE A 350 -6.34 4.49 -16.61
CA ILE A 350 -5.38 3.44 -16.23
C ILE A 350 -6.06 2.12 -15.78
N TYR A 351 -7.24 2.21 -15.15
CA TYR A 351 -7.98 1.04 -14.62
C TYR A 351 -9.11 0.56 -15.54
N ASP A 352 -9.26 1.11 -16.73
CA ASP A 352 -10.33 0.72 -17.68
C ASP A 352 -10.02 -0.62 -18.39
N GLY A 353 -8.83 -1.17 -18.21
CA GLY A 353 -8.42 -2.48 -18.71
C GLY A 353 -6.91 -2.71 -18.62
N PHE A 354 -6.51 -3.96 -18.76
CA PHE A 354 -5.09 -4.33 -18.87
C PHE A 354 -4.61 -4.18 -20.30
N SER A 355 -3.30 -3.90 -20.46
CA SER A 355 -2.64 -3.91 -21.78
C SER A 355 -2.75 -5.29 -22.43
N SER A 356 -3.04 -5.34 -23.73
CA SER A 356 -2.93 -6.56 -24.51
C SER A 356 -1.46 -7.03 -24.60
N ASP A 357 -1.23 -8.28 -24.94
CA ASP A 357 0.13 -8.77 -25.16
C ASP A 357 0.77 -8.10 -26.39
N ALA A 358 -0.03 -7.73 -27.40
CA ALA A 358 0.43 -6.96 -28.54
C ALA A 358 0.91 -5.56 -28.12
N ASP A 359 0.13 -4.84 -27.31
CA ASP A 359 0.52 -3.51 -26.81
C ASP A 359 1.75 -3.57 -25.89
N LYS A 360 1.91 -4.62 -25.08
CA LYS A 360 3.13 -4.79 -24.25
C LYS A 360 4.38 -4.95 -25.11
N LEU A 361 4.33 -5.78 -26.14
CA LEU A 361 5.44 -5.92 -27.11
C LEU A 361 5.70 -4.61 -27.84
N TRP A 362 4.64 -3.84 -28.12
CA TRP A 362 4.77 -2.55 -28.76
C TRP A 362 5.40 -1.50 -27.84
N MET A 363 5.08 -1.50 -26.54
CA MET A 363 5.75 -0.68 -25.52
C MET A 363 7.25 -0.98 -25.47
N GLU A 364 7.64 -2.26 -25.44
CA GLU A 364 9.05 -2.66 -25.46
C GLU A 364 9.78 -2.15 -26.71
N ARG A 365 9.16 -2.29 -27.88
CA ARG A 365 9.70 -1.77 -29.13
C ARG A 365 9.80 -0.24 -29.13
N PHE A 366 8.78 0.44 -28.62
CA PHE A 366 8.75 1.90 -28.49
C PHE A 366 9.89 2.39 -27.59
N GLU A 367 10.12 1.72 -26.47
CA GLU A 367 11.16 2.08 -25.51
C GLU A 367 12.57 2.08 -26.12
N ILE A 368 12.94 1.02 -26.85
CA ILE A 368 14.29 0.87 -27.42
C ILE A 368 14.53 1.66 -28.70
N SER A 369 13.49 2.28 -29.27
CA SER A 369 13.57 3.03 -30.52
C SER A 369 14.10 4.45 -30.29
N THR A 370 14.73 5.01 -31.34
CA THR A 370 15.10 6.44 -31.35
C THR A 370 13.86 7.33 -31.40
N TRP A 371 13.99 8.59 -31.02
CA TRP A 371 12.86 9.54 -31.03
C TRP A 371 12.22 9.69 -32.42
N ASP A 372 13.02 9.68 -33.52
CA ASP A 372 12.51 9.74 -34.89
C ASP A 372 11.70 8.47 -35.26
N GLU A 373 12.08 7.33 -34.73
CA GLU A 373 11.35 6.07 -34.90
C GLU A 373 10.09 6.03 -34.05
N LYS A 374 10.13 6.52 -32.82
CA LYS A 374 8.97 6.60 -31.91
C LYS A 374 7.80 7.32 -32.56
N VAL A 375 8.05 8.44 -33.24
CA VAL A 375 7.01 9.17 -33.97
C VAL A 375 6.28 8.29 -35.00
N LYS A 376 6.99 7.36 -35.65
CA LYS A 376 6.40 6.44 -36.61
C LYS A 376 5.66 5.27 -35.97
N LEU A 377 6.00 4.95 -34.71
CA LEU A 377 5.45 3.82 -33.98
C LEU A 377 4.14 4.16 -33.24
N VAL A 378 3.81 5.43 -33.05
CA VAL A 378 2.61 5.88 -32.32
C VAL A 378 1.34 5.15 -32.74
N ASN A 379 1.11 5.02 -34.06
CA ASN A 379 -0.09 4.38 -34.59
C ASN A 379 -0.11 2.84 -34.52
N GLY A 380 0.92 2.21 -33.97
CA GLY A 380 1.02 0.77 -33.86
C GLY A 380 0.35 0.20 -32.61
N PHE A 381 0.01 1.01 -31.64
CA PHE A 381 -0.75 0.59 -30.47
C PHE A 381 -2.20 0.25 -30.84
N GLU A 382 -2.69 -0.89 -30.37
CA GLU A 382 -4.09 -1.30 -30.56
C GLU A 382 -5.03 -0.51 -29.65
N ASP A 383 -4.63 -0.29 -28.40
CA ASP A 383 -5.39 0.47 -27.41
C ASP A 383 -5.19 1.98 -27.62
N GLU A 384 -6.30 2.70 -27.82
CA GLU A 384 -6.29 4.16 -28.02
C GLU A 384 -5.65 4.92 -26.85
N ARG A 385 -5.72 4.40 -25.63
CA ARG A 385 -5.10 5.01 -24.46
C ARG A 385 -3.59 5.10 -24.61
N TYR A 386 -2.95 4.04 -25.08
CA TYR A 386 -1.49 4.01 -25.29
C TYR A 386 -1.07 4.80 -26.50
N ARG A 387 -1.92 4.88 -27.50
CA ARG A 387 -1.67 5.75 -28.68
C ARG A 387 -1.66 7.22 -28.26
N GLU A 388 -2.68 7.67 -27.52
CA GLU A 388 -2.75 9.04 -27.01
C GLU A 388 -1.57 9.39 -26.08
N LEU A 389 -1.15 8.46 -25.20
CA LEU A 389 0.02 8.66 -24.35
C LEU A 389 1.34 8.71 -25.13
N ALA A 390 1.46 7.92 -26.22
CA ALA A 390 2.65 7.90 -27.07
C ALA A 390 2.81 9.18 -27.91
N GLU A 391 1.71 9.89 -28.19
CA GLU A 391 1.72 11.18 -28.92
C GLU A 391 2.26 12.35 -28.08
N ARG A 392 2.25 12.22 -26.79
CA ARG A 392 2.70 13.25 -25.83
C ARG A 392 4.18 13.15 -25.50
#